data_a8cf481e4eb0498eaa8b3c3469431144
#
_entry.id   a8cf481e4eb0498eaa8b3c3469431144
#
_cell.length_a   1.000
_cell.length_b   1.000
_cell.length_c   1.000
_cell.angle_alpha   90.00
_cell.angle_beta   90.00
_cell.angle_gamma   90.00
#
_symmetry.space_group_name_H-M   'P 1'
#
loop_
_entity.id
_entity.type
_entity.pdbx_description
1 polymer ?
#
loop_
_entity_poly.entity_id
_entity_poly.type
_entity_poly.pdbx_seq_one_letter_code
_entity_poly.pdbx_strand_id
1 'polypeptide(L)'
;AQEVVKKLTEQYDVYIATAAMDVPTSFHDKYEWLLEFFPFLDPQQFVFCGRKNVVKTDYLIDDNPRQLQIFEGEPIIFTASHNVSEERFKRVNGWKDVEAFFLGE
;
A
#
# COMPACT_ATOMS: atom_id res chain seq x y z
N ALA A 1 -3.17 -10.44 -5.82
CA ALA A 1 -2.38 -9.34 -5.27
C ALA A 1 -0.93 -9.38 -5.72
N GLN A 2 -0.25 -10.49 -5.51
CA GLN A 2 1.16 -10.62 -5.86
C GLN A 2 1.43 -10.38 -7.34
N GLU A 3 0.56 -10.89 -8.20
CA GLU A 3 0.72 -10.74 -9.65
C GLU A 3 0.63 -9.29 -10.10
N VAL A 4 -0.32 -8.54 -9.53
CA VAL A 4 -0.50 -7.13 -9.89
C VAL A 4 0.68 -6.31 -9.37
N VAL A 5 1.11 -6.55 -8.13
CA VAL A 5 2.25 -5.84 -7.56
C VAL A 5 3.50 -6.10 -8.39
N LYS A 6 3.72 -7.34 -8.81
CA LYS A 6 4.86 -7.67 -9.66
C LYS A 6 4.83 -6.92 -10.98
N LYS A 7 3.67 -6.84 -11.63
CA LYS A 7 3.51 -6.06 -12.87
C LYS A 7 3.79 -4.58 -12.64
N LEU A 8 3.35 -4.03 -11.49
CA LEU A 8 3.59 -2.64 -11.16
C LEU A 8 5.09 -2.34 -11.04
N THR A 9 5.89 -3.27 -10.51
CA THR A 9 7.32 -3.06 -10.36
C THR A 9 8.05 -2.89 -11.69
N GLU A 10 7.44 -3.30 -12.78
CA GLU A 10 8.04 -3.15 -14.12
C GLU A 10 7.96 -1.71 -14.63
N GLN A 11 7.03 -0.91 -14.11
CA GLN A 11 6.81 0.46 -14.57
C GLN A 11 6.88 1.52 -13.46
N TYR A 12 6.85 1.12 -12.20
CA TYR A 12 6.81 2.03 -11.06
C TYR A 12 7.79 1.58 -9.98
N ASP A 13 8.24 2.52 -9.18
CA ASP A 13 8.97 2.21 -7.94
C ASP A 13 7.94 1.90 -6.87
N VAL A 14 7.80 0.63 -6.54
CA VAL A 14 6.78 0.16 -5.59
C VAL A 14 7.39 -0.04 -4.21
N TYR A 15 6.76 0.56 -3.21
CA TYR A 15 7.13 0.42 -1.81
C TYR A 15 5.96 -0.18 -1.03
N ILE A 16 6.28 -1.03 -0.06
CA ILE A 16 5.28 -1.55 0.86
C ILE A 16 5.45 -0.81 2.18
N ALA A 17 4.42 -0.06 2.58
CA ALA A 17 4.42 0.65 3.85
C ALA A 17 3.48 -0.05 4.82
N THR A 18 3.96 -0.36 6.01
CA THR A 18 3.17 -1.04 7.03
C THR A 18 3.24 -0.27 8.35
N ALA A 19 2.08 -0.11 9.00
CA ALA A 19 1.95 0.57 10.29
C ALA A 19 2.06 -0.43 11.44
N ALA A 20 3.19 -1.12 11.53
CA ALA A 20 3.42 -2.14 12.55
C ALA A 20 3.88 -1.56 13.90
N MET A 21 3.90 -0.22 14.02
CA MET A 21 4.43 0.46 15.21
C MET A 21 3.63 0.20 16.48
N ASP A 22 2.31 -0.06 16.33
CA ASP A 22 1.44 -0.30 17.49
C ASP A 22 1.74 -1.64 18.18
N VAL A 23 2.35 -2.57 17.46
CA VAL A 23 2.74 -3.88 17.99
C VAL A 23 4.17 -4.16 17.53
N PRO A 24 5.19 -3.59 18.22
CA PRO A 24 6.58 -3.72 17.77
C PRO A 24 7.07 -5.15 17.59
N THR A 25 6.56 -6.10 18.40
CA THR A 25 6.95 -7.49 18.29
C THR A 25 6.52 -8.14 16.98
N SER A 26 5.62 -7.50 16.22
CA SER A 26 5.17 -8.00 14.93
C SER A 26 6.10 -7.63 13.77
N PHE A 27 7.14 -6.82 14.02
CA PHE A 27 8.04 -6.37 12.94
C PHE A 27 8.71 -7.55 12.25
N HIS A 28 9.27 -8.47 13.03
CA HIS A 28 9.95 -9.61 12.48
C HIS A 28 9.01 -10.48 11.66
N ASP A 29 7.83 -10.76 12.20
CA ASP A 29 6.82 -11.58 11.52
C ASP A 29 6.36 -10.93 10.21
N LYS A 30 6.12 -9.62 10.23
CA LYS A 30 5.73 -8.89 9.02
C LYS A 30 6.84 -8.87 7.99
N TYR A 31 8.07 -8.70 8.43
CA TYR A 31 9.22 -8.71 7.53
C TYR A 31 9.36 -10.06 6.83
N GLU A 32 9.26 -11.15 7.60
CA GLU A 32 9.32 -12.50 7.05
C GLU A 32 8.17 -12.75 6.07
N TRP A 33 6.96 -12.29 6.42
CA TRP A 33 5.81 -12.41 5.56
C TRP A 33 6.01 -11.68 4.23
N LEU A 34 6.56 -10.47 4.28
CA LEU A 34 6.81 -9.68 3.08
C LEU A 34 7.86 -10.34 2.19
N LEU A 35 8.90 -10.92 2.77
CA LEU A 35 9.91 -11.67 2.01
C LEU A 35 9.29 -12.87 1.29
N GLU A 36 8.37 -13.54 1.94
CA GLU A 36 7.70 -14.71 1.38
C GLU A 36 6.73 -14.34 0.27
N PHE A 37 5.90 -13.31 0.49
CA PHE A 37 4.83 -12.94 -0.45
C PHE A 37 5.31 -12.04 -1.59
N PHE A 38 6.36 -11.25 -1.36
CA PHE A 38 6.88 -10.34 -2.38
C PHE A 38 8.38 -10.56 -2.59
N PRO A 39 8.79 -11.78 -2.99
CA PRO A 39 10.21 -12.07 -3.15
C PRO A 39 10.88 -11.29 -4.28
N PHE A 40 10.09 -10.70 -5.18
CA PHE A 40 10.59 -9.89 -6.28
C PHE A 40 10.87 -8.42 -5.88
N LEU A 41 10.48 -8.02 -4.66
CA LEU A 41 10.78 -6.69 -4.16
C LEU A 41 12.10 -6.70 -3.37
N ASP A 42 12.87 -5.61 -3.54
CA ASP A 42 14.04 -5.38 -2.71
C ASP A 42 13.57 -5.06 -1.27
N PRO A 43 14.10 -5.74 -0.24
CA PRO A 43 13.73 -5.41 1.14
C PRO A 43 13.95 -3.94 1.52
N GLN A 44 14.81 -3.23 0.80
CA GLN A 44 14.99 -1.79 0.99
C GLN A 44 13.74 -0.99 0.63
N GLN A 45 12.78 -1.61 -0.06
CA GLN A 45 11.50 -0.98 -0.40
C GLN A 45 10.40 -1.29 0.61
N PHE A 46 10.73 -1.96 1.72
CA PHE A 46 9.80 -2.15 2.83
C PHE A 46 9.96 -0.99 3.80
N VAL A 47 8.84 -0.33 4.13
CA VAL A 47 8.82 0.84 5.02
C VAL A 47 7.94 0.53 6.22
N PHE A 48 8.52 0.52 7.41
CA PHE A 48 7.77 0.33 8.66
C PHE A 48 7.65 1.69 9.32
N CYS A 49 6.42 2.20 9.43
CA CYS A 49 6.19 3.54 9.96
C CYS A 49 4.84 3.60 10.67
N GLY A 50 4.70 4.52 11.60
CA GLY A 50 3.43 4.74 12.29
C GLY A 50 2.48 5.58 11.46
N ARG A 51 2.96 6.72 10.96
CA ARG A 51 2.17 7.64 10.12
C ARG A 51 2.74 7.65 8.72
N LYS A 52 1.92 7.31 7.74
CA LYS A 52 2.37 7.18 6.36
C LYS A 52 2.61 8.51 5.64
N ASN A 53 2.37 9.63 6.30
CA ASN A 53 2.72 10.93 5.73
C ASN A 53 4.24 11.14 5.60
N VAL A 54 5.05 10.31 6.27
CA VAL A 54 6.50 10.36 6.11
C VAL A 54 6.95 9.72 4.78
N VAL A 55 6.08 8.97 4.13
CA VAL A 55 6.36 8.35 2.83
C VAL A 55 6.09 9.39 1.75
N LYS A 56 7.11 9.75 0.99
CA LYS A 56 7.01 10.79 -0.04
C LYS A 56 6.99 10.18 -1.43
N THR A 57 5.89 9.51 -1.75
CA THR A 57 5.65 8.91 -3.05
C THR A 57 4.53 9.67 -3.76
N ASP A 58 4.33 9.38 -5.04
CA ASP A 58 3.28 10.04 -5.82
C ASP A 58 1.89 9.56 -5.40
N TYR A 59 1.77 8.28 -5.09
CA TYR A 59 0.51 7.65 -4.73
C TYR A 59 0.64 6.85 -3.45
N LEU A 60 -0.45 6.79 -2.68
CA LEU A 60 -0.59 5.86 -1.56
C LEU A 60 -1.90 5.11 -1.70
N ILE A 61 -1.84 3.79 -1.72
CA ILE A 61 -3.02 2.92 -1.70
C ILE A 61 -3.12 2.33 -0.31
N ASP A 62 -4.22 2.60 0.38
CA ASP A 62 -4.43 2.14 1.74
C ASP A 62 -5.92 1.95 1.99
N ASP A 63 -6.27 1.11 2.96
CA ASP A 63 -7.64 0.93 3.39
C ASP A 63 -8.02 1.81 4.58
N ASN A 64 -7.06 2.51 5.17
CA ASN A 64 -7.26 3.33 6.36
C ASN A 64 -7.38 4.81 5.98
N PRO A 65 -8.59 5.41 6.13
CA PRO A 65 -8.79 6.83 5.79
C PRO A 65 -7.88 7.78 6.57
N ARG A 66 -7.50 7.41 7.80
CA ARG A 66 -6.63 8.26 8.63
C ARG A 66 -5.25 8.41 8.02
N GLN A 67 -4.72 7.35 7.40
CA GLN A 67 -3.44 7.42 6.74
C GLN A 67 -3.54 8.22 5.44
N LEU A 68 -4.64 8.04 4.72
CA LEU A 68 -4.85 8.74 3.44
C LEU A 68 -5.03 10.24 3.62
N GLN A 69 -5.71 10.68 4.68
CA GLN A 69 -5.96 12.10 4.88
C GLN A 69 -4.70 12.91 5.22
N ILE A 70 -3.66 12.28 5.73
CA ILE A 70 -2.41 12.96 6.05
C ILE A 70 -1.34 12.79 4.96
N PHE A 71 -1.61 11.97 3.95
CA PHE A 71 -0.67 11.75 2.85
C PHE A 71 -0.64 12.98 1.93
N GLU A 72 0.56 13.39 1.53
CA GLU A 72 0.74 14.62 0.73
C GLU A 72 0.61 14.41 -0.77
N GLY A 73 0.72 13.17 -1.26
CA GLY A 73 0.52 12.86 -2.66
C GLY A 73 -0.93 12.54 -2.98
N GLU A 74 -1.18 11.72 -3.98
CA GLU A 74 -2.53 11.31 -4.35
C GLU A 74 -2.96 10.08 -3.56
N PRO A 75 -3.95 10.22 -2.66
CA PRO A 75 -4.43 9.09 -1.87
C PRO A 75 -5.47 8.29 -2.64
N ILE A 76 -5.39 6.96 -2.53
CA ILE A 76 -6.34 6.04 -3.16
C ILE A 76 -6.80 5.06 -2.08
N ILE A 77 -8.12 4.98 -1.88
CA ILE A 77 -8.66 4.06 -0.87
C ILE A 77 -8.91 2.69 -1.49
N PHE A 78 -8.42 1.66 -0.80
CA PHE A 78 -8.68 0.27 -1.16
C PHE A 78 -9.88 -0.21 -0.34
N THR A 79 -10.93 -0.68 -1.01
CA THR A 79 -12.19 -1.02 -0.36
C THR A 79 -12.01 -2.14 0.66
N ALA A 80 -12.51 -1.91 1.86
CA ALA A 80 -12.62 -2.87 2.95
C ALA A 80 -13.93 -2.64 3.68
N SER A 81 -14.37 -3.60 4.48
CA SER A 81 -15.67 -3.50 5.15
C SER A 81 -15.82 -2.26 6.02
N HIS A 82 -14.73 -1.78 6.61
CA HIS A 82 -14.76 -0.64 7.53
C HIS A 82 -14.76 0.72 6.83
N ASN A 83 -14.57 0.76 5.50
CA ASN A 83 -14.44 2.04 4.80
C ASN A 83 -15.44 2.23 3.65
N VAL A 84 -16.47 1.40 3.55
CA VAL A 84 -17.41 1.43 2.41
C VAL A 84 -18.15 2.76 2.30
N SER A 85 -18.33 3.49 3.40
CA SER A 85 -19.02 4.78 3.41
C SER A 85 -18.09 5.98 3.17
N GLU A 86 -16.79 5.77 3.07
CA GLU A 86 -15.83 6.86 2.84
C GLU A 86 -15.90 7.34 1.40
N GLU A 87 -16.12 8.62 1.18
CA GLU A 87 -16.29 9.19 -0.16
C GLU A 87 -15.24 10.23 -0.55
N ARG A 88 -14.31 10.54 0.36
CA ARG A 88 -13.34 11.63 0.13
C ARG A 88 -12.21 11.28 -0.85
N PHE A 89 -12.00 10.01 -1.13
CA PHE A 89 -10.83 9.56 -1.88
C PHE A 89 -11.22 8.79 -3.13
N LYS A 90 -10.32 8.79 -4.13
CA LYS A 90 -10.47 7.90 -5.27
C LYS A 90 -10.44 6.46 -4.75
N ARG A 91 -11.35 5.63 -5.26
CA ARG A 91 -11.55 4.27 -4.74
C ARG A 91 -11.14 3.20 -5.75
N VAL A 92 -10.48 2.17 -5.24
CA VAL A 92 -10.28 0.91 -5.96
C VAL A 92 -10.91 -0.20 -5.13
N ASN A 93 -11.66 -1.09 -5.78
CA ASN A 93 -12.40 -2.15 -5.09
C ASN A 93 -11.64 -3.46 -5.01
N GLY A 94 -10.52 -3.57 -5.69
CA GLY A 94 -9.70 -4.76 -5.68
C GLY A 94 -8.48 -4.56 -6.54
N TRP A 95 -7.67 -5.61 -6.66
CA TRP A 95 -6.41 -5.53 -7.39
C TRP A 95 -6.60 -5.35 -8.89
N LYS A 96 -7.73 -5.79 -9.44
CA LYS A 96 -8.02 -5.53 -10.85
C LYS A 96 -8.20 -4.05 -11.13
N ASP A 97 -8.83 -3.32 -10.21
CA ASP A 97 -8.98 -1.87 -10.34
C ASP A 97 -7.62 -1.17 -10.23
N VAL A 98 -6.74 -1.66 -9.36
CA VAL A 98 -5.38 -1.13 -9.24
C VAL A 98 -4.64 -1.32 -10.57
N GLU A 99 -4.71 -2.52 -11.12
CA GLU A 99 -4.07 -2.82 -12.41
C GLU A 99 -4.58 -1.91 -13.51
N ALA A 100 -5.90 -1.74 -13.59
CA ALA A 100 -6.52 -0.89 -14.62
C ALA A 100 -6.08 0.56 -14.47
N PHE A 101 -6.04 1.07 -13.23
CA PHE A 101 -5.69 2.47 -12.97
C PHE A 101 -4.24 2.77 -13.33
N PHE A 102 -3.32 1.92 -12.90
CA PHE A 102 -1.89 2.19 -13.07
C PHE A 102 -1.32 1.66 -14.39
N LEU A 103 -1.85 0.58 -14.91
CA LEU A 103 -1.31 -0.08 -16.11
C LEU A 103 -2.20 0.05 -17.34
N GLY A 104 -3.41 0.59 -17.16
CA GLY A 104 -4.31 0.80 -18.28
C GLY A 104 -4.96 -0.47 -18.81
N GLU A 105 -5.04 -1.50 -17.99
CA GLU A 105 -5.63 -2.79 -18.42
C GLU A 105 -7.04 -3.00 -17.82
#